data_2123888dcc8fbb9287f1dc32c7a38f8f
#
_entry.id   2123888dcc8fbb9287f1dc32c7a38f8f
#
_cell.length_a   1.000
_cell.length_b   1.000
_cell.length_c   1.000
_cell.angle_alpha   90.00
_cell.angle_beta   90.00
_cell.angle_gamma   90.00
#
_symmetry.space_group_name_H-M   'P 1'
#
loop_
_entity.id
_entity.type
_entity.pdbx_description
1 polymer ?
#
loop_
_entity_poly.entity_id
_entity_poly.type
_entity_poly.pdbx_seq_one_letter_code
_entity_poly.pdbx_strand_id
1 'polypeptide(L)'
;MKLQNMKLAQKWREYAGPKDERLETENAKIYKLGFMLLSFGMLTLLVYQIMAQQVAWVHDGAGEAFRLFANPVDAVMYAWLFIVMTVCAVLQTRKGYVDTNRFGQTEHIPTGYFLLISGITGIASALAIAAMRCIAEAQIVPIESVFWGANLATGVVFGAVSYTHLTLPT
;
A
#
# COMPACT_ATOMS: atom_id res chain seq x y z
N MET A 1 -6.82 18.11 -40.86
CA MET A 1 -7.27 17.93 -39.44
C MET A 1 -6.25 18.37 -38.39
N LYS A 2 -4.92 18.41 -38.64
CA LYS A 2 -3.89 18.85 -37.65
C LYS A 2 -3.83 20.38 -37.37
N LEU A 3 -4.15 21.24 -38.32
CA LEU A 3 -3.98 22.69 -38.18
C LEU A 3 -5.07 23.40 -37.34
N GLN A 4 -6.28 22.85 -37.29
CA GLN A 4 -7.35 23.38 -36.42
C GLN A 4 -7.12 23.08 -34.95
N ASN A 5 -6.56 21.89 -34.64
CA ASN A 5 -6.22 21.49 -33.26
C ASN A 5 -5.06 22.34 -32.71
N MET A 6 -4.12 22.80 -33.54
CA MET A 6 -3.04 23.69 -33.10
C MET A 6 -3.56 25.09 -32.71
N LYS A 7 -4.54 25.67 -33.46
CA LYS A 7 -5.12 26.96 -33.12
C LYS A 7 -5.98 26.93 -31.86
N LEU A 8 -6.71 25.85 -31.63
CA LEU A 8 -7.44 25.62 -30.38
C LEU A 8 -6.49 25.46 -29.19
N ALA A 9 -5.43 24.70 -29.33
CA ALA A 9 -4.42 24.51 -28.28
C ALA A 9 -3.66 25.83 -27.97
N GLN A 10 -3.39 26.66 -28.96
CA GLN A 10 -2.82 28.01 -28.76
C GLN A 10 -3.77 28.92 -28.00
N LYS A 11 -5.06 28.98 -28.39
CA LYS A 11 -6.07 29.77 -27.68
C LYS A 11 -6.24 29.33 -26.23
N TRP A 12 -6.18 28.01 -25.94
CA TRP A 12 -6.22 27.50 -24.57
C TRP A 12 -5.00 27.91 -23.75
N ARG A 13 -3.81 27.98 -24.37
CA ARG A 13 -2.58 28.46 -23.69
C ARG A 13 -2.63 29.95 -23.38
N GLU A 14 -3.19 30.74 -24.27
CA GLU A 14 -3.40 32.19 -24.05
C GLU A 14 -4.41 32.43 -22.92
N TYR A 15 -5.47 31.62 -22.83
CA TYR A 15 -6.47 31.72 -21.77
C TYR A 15 -5.94 31.23 -20.41
N ALA A 16 -5.05 30.23 -20.41
CA ALA A 16 -4.49 29.64 -19.17
C ALA A 16 -3.45 30.55 -18.51
N GLY A 17 -2.98 31.61 -19.19
CA GLY A 17 -1.94 32.50 -18.67
C GLY A 17 -0.56 31.83 -18.54
N PRO A 18 0.46 32.54 -18.08
CA PRO A 18 1.76 31.97 -17.80
C PRO A 18 1.62 30.97 -16.64
N LYS A 19 2.07 29.72 -16.87
CA LYS A 19 2.12 28.68 -15.83
C LYS A 19 3.03 29.18 -14.72
N ASP A 20 2.47 29.39 -13.55
CA ASP A 20 3.24 29.65 -12.35
C ASP A 20 3.84 28.30 -11.88
N GLU A 21 5.13 28.09 -12.15
CA GLU A 21 5.87 26.87 -11.78
C GLU A 21 5.79 26.57 -10.28
N ARG A 22 5.66 27.61 -9.46
CA ARG A 22 5.53 27.47 -8.00
C ARG A 22 4.18 26.85 -7.64
N LEU A 23 3.10 27.34 -8.24
CA LEU A 23 1.75 26.77 -8.02
C LEU A 23 1.66 25.34 -8.55
N GLU A 24 2.28 25.04 -9.69
CA GLU A 24 2.32 23.69 -10.26
C GLU A 24 3.07 22.72 -9.32
N THR A 25 4.19 23.16 -8.74
CA THR A 25 4.96 22.38 -7.78
C THR A 25 4.20 22.12 -6.48
N GLU A 26 3.52 23.12 -5.93
CA GLU A 26 2.70 22.96 -4.73
C GLU A 26 1.49 22.06 -4.98
N ASN A 27 0.79 22.21 -6.10
CA ASN A 27 -0.28 21.30 -6.50
C ASN A 27 0.21 19.86 -6.67
N ALA A 28 1.39 19.65 -7.27
CA ALA A 28 1.97 18.33 -7.42
C ALA A 28 2.24 17.65 -6.05
N LYS A 29 2.67 18.41 -5.04
CA LYS A 29 2.84 17.88 -3.66
C LYS A 29 1.51 17.45 -3.05
N ILE A 30 0.45 18.25 -3.24
CA ILE A 30 -0.90 17.93 -2.75
C ILE A 30 -1.43 16.66 -3.43
N TYR A 31 -1.32 16.56 -4.75
CA TYR A 31 -1.72 15.37 -5.50
C TYR A 31 -0.93 14.12 -5.08
N LYS A 32 0.39 14.25 -4.85
CA LYS A 32 1.23 13.17 -4.34
C LYS A 32 0.74 12.68 -2.98
N LEU A 33 0.46 13.61 -2.06
CA LEU A 33 -0.06 13.27 -0.74
C LEU A 33 -1.43 12.58 -0.84
N GLY A 34 -2.35 13.14 -1.65
CA GLY A 34 -3.66 12.54 -1.89
C GLY A 34 -3.57 11.13 -2.47
N PHE A 35 -2.69 10.92 -3.45
CA PHE A 35 -2.44 9.60 -4.02
C PHE A 35 -1.89 8.61 -2.98
N MET A 36 -0.95 9.02 -2.14
CA MET A 36 -0.38 8.16 -1.10
C MET A 36 -1.44 7.78 -0.06
N LEU A 37 -2.25 8.73 0.39
CA LEU A 37 -3.33 8.47 1.35
C LEU A 37 -4.39 7.53 0.77
N LEU A 38 -4.81 7.75 -0.47
CA LEU A 38 -5.77 6.89 -1.16
C LEU A 38 -5.24 5.47 -1.33
N SER A 39 -4.00 5.34 -1.82
CA SER A 39 -3.38 4.03 -2.04
C SER A 39 -3.17 3.26 -0.74
N PHE A 40 -2.72 3.93 0.32
CA PHE A 40 -2.55 3.33 1.63
C PHE A 40 -3.90 2.91 2.24
N GLY A 41 -4.92 3.77 2.17
CA GLY A 41 -6.27 3.45 2.65
C GLY A 41 -6.88 2.26 1.91
N MET A 42 -6.77 2.24 0.59
CA MET A 42 -7.25 1.13 -0.24
C MET A 42 -6.52 -0.18 0.08
N LEU A 43 -5.19 -0.15 0.21
CA LEU A 43 -4.42 -1.32 0.61
C LEU A 43 -4.82 -1.84 1.99
N THR A 44 -5.01 -0.94 2.95
CA THR A 44 -5.43 -1.29 4.32
C THR A 44 -6.79 -1.98 4.31
N LEU A 45 -7.77 -1.46 3.56
CA LEU A 45 -9.09 -2.08 3.42
C LEU A 45 -9.03 -3.46 2.77
N LEU A 46 -8.22 -3.61 1.72
CA LEU A 46 -8.04 -4.90 1.05
C LEU A 46 -7.41 -5.94 1.97
N VAL A 47 -6.37 -5.57 2.73
CA VAL A 47 -5.75 -6.45 3.72
C VAL A 47 -6.77 -6.83 4.81
N TYR A 48 -7.56 -5.86 5.30
CA TYR A 48 -8.62 -6.13 6.26
C TYR A 48 -9.64 -7.15 5.74
N GLN A 49 -10.07 -7.04 4.49
CA GLN A 49 -11.01 -7.99 3.87
C GLN A 49 -10.44 -9.41 3.82
N ILE A 50 -9.14 -9.57 3.48
CA ILE A 50 -8.48 -10.90 3.54
C ILE A 50 -8.51 -11.45 4.97
N MET A 51 -8.19 -10.63 5.96
CA MET A 51 -8.20 -11.06 7.37
C MET A 51 -9.61 -11.45 7.82
N ALA A 52 -10.62 -10.68 7.44
CA ALA A 52 -12.02 -10.97 7.75
C ALA A 52 -12.49 -12.29 7.12
N GLN A 53 -12.12 -12.53 5.85
CA GLN A 53 -12.42 -13.80 5.18
C GLN A 53 -11.72 -15.01 5.83
N GLN A 54 -10.47 -14.86 6.27
CA GLN A 54 -9.75 -15.91 6.99
C GLN A 54 -10.42 -16.23 8.33
N VAL A 55 -10.83 -15.21 9.07
CA VAL A 55 -11.51 -15.38 10.37
C VAL A 55 -12.87 -16.07 10.18
N ALA A 56 -13.67 -15.61 9.21
CA ALA A 56 -14.95 -16.23 8.88
C ALA A 56 -14.76 -17.71 8.52
N TRP A 57 -13.78 -18.02 7.69
CA TRP A 57 -13.48 -19.41 7.30
C TRP A 57 -13.11 -20.31 8.50
N VAL A 58 -12.38 -19.78 9.49
CA VAL A 58 -12.03 -20.51 10.71
C VAL A 58 -13.26 -20.81 11.57
N HIS A 59 -14.22 -19.88 11.66
CA HIS A 59 -15.41 -20.03 12.49
C HIS A 59 -16.51 -20.83 11.82
N ASP A 60 -16.68 -20.74 10.49
CA ASP A 60 -17.70 -21.47 9.72
C ASP A 60 -17.36 -22.95 9.52
N GLY A 61 -16.19 -23.39 9.99
CA GLY A 61 -15.75 -24.80 9.96
C GLY A 61 -15.40 -25.27 8.56
N ALA A 62 -14.31 -24.83 8.01
CA ALA A 62 -13.48 -25.42 6.94
C ALA A 62 -14.14 -26.34 5.87
N GLY A 63 -15.46 -26.31 5.74
CA GLY A 63 -16.20 -27.14 4.77
C GLY A 63 -15.99 -26.70 3.32
N GLU A 64 -15.64 -25.44 3.10
CA GLU A 64 -15.30 -24.89 1.80
C GLU A 64 -13.83 -24.52 1.73
N ALA A 65 -13.21 -24.70 0.55
CA ALA A 65 -11.84 -24.27 0.33
C ALA A 65 -11.72 -22.75 0.55
N PHE A 66 -10.73 -22.33 1.33
CA PHE A 66 -10.43 -20.91 1.50
C PHE A 66 -10.22 -20.25 0.13
N ARG A 67 -11.02 -19.25 -0.18
CA ARG A 67 -10.91 -18.47 -1.40
C ARG A 67 -10.39 -17.07 -1.07
N LEU A 68 -9.17 -16.78 -1.49
CA LEU A 68 -8.52 -15.47 -1.28
C LEU A 68 -9.36 -14.30 -1.83
N PHE A 69 -10.14 -14.56 -2.88
CA PHE A 69 -11.02 -13.60 -3.54
C PHE A 69 -12.45 -14.18 -3.61
N ALA A 70 -13.10 -14.28 -2.46
CA ALA A 70 -14.49 -14.73 -2.40
C ALA A 70 -15.44 -13.75 -3.14
N ASN A 71 -15.11 -12.46 -3.11
CA ASN A 71 -15.85 -11.43 -3.82
C ASN A 71 -15.07 -11.00 -5.09
N PRO A 72 -15.70 -11.09 -6.29
CA PRO A 72 -15.06 -10.65 -7.53
C PRO A 72 -14.67 -9.15 -7.54
N VAL A 73 -15.37 -8.32 -6.77
CA VAL A 73 -15.04 -6.89 -6.63
C VAL A 73 -13.67 -6.71 -5.99
N ASP A 74 -13.33 -7.52 -4.99
CA ASP A 74 -12.03 -7.47 -4.32
C ASP A 74 -10.91 -7.84 -5.29
N ALA A 75 -11.11 -8.87 -6.11
CA ALA A 75 -10.15 -9.27 -7.15
C ALA A 75 -9.88 -8.13 -8.14
N VAL A 76 -10.94 -7.42 -8.57
CA VAL A 76 -10.81 -6.26 -9.46
C VAL A 76 -10.06 -5.12 -8.78
N MET A 77 -10.34 -4.83 -7.51
CA MET A 77 -9.66 -3.79 -6.75
C MET A 77 -8.16 -4.11 -6.56
N TYR A 78 -7.80 -5.36 -6.27
CA TYR A 78 -6.40 -5.80 -6.20
C TYR A 78 -5.69 -5.66 -7.55
N ALA A 79 -6.33 -6.14 -8.62
CA ALA A 79 -5.78 -6.03 -9.97
C ALA A 79 -5.54 -4.56 -10.35
N TRP A 80 -6.51 -3.68 -10.05
CA TRP A 80 -6.38 -2.26 -10.33
C TRP A 80 -5.23 -1.61 -9.54
N LEU A 81 -5.15 -1.89 -8.23
CA LEU A 81 -4.06 -1.39 -7.39
C LEU A 81 -2.70 -1.85 -7.93
N PHE A 82 -2.58 -3.12 -8.29
CA PHE A 82 -1.36 -3.70 -8.85
C PHE A 82 -0.96 -3.03 -10.18
N ILE A 83 -1.93 -2.80 -11.09
CA ILE A 83 -1.69 -2.11 -12.36
C ILE A 83 -1.18 -0.69 -12.10
N VAL A 84 -1.85 0.08 -11.23
CA VAL A 84 -1.46 1.46 -10.93
C VAL A 84 -0.06 1.52 -10.33
N MET A 85 0.24 0.65 -9.36
CA MET A 85 1.57 0.59 -8.74
C MET A 85 2.66 0.21 -9.75
N THR A 86 2.38 -0.75 -10.63
CA THR A 86 3.31 -1.17 -11.70
C THR A 86 3.57 -0.04 -12.69
N VAL A 87 2.53 0.65 -13.15
CA VAL A 87 2.66 1.81 -14.05
C VAL A 87 3.50 2.91 -13.39
N CYS A 88 3.23 3.23 -12.11
CA CYS A 88 4.02 4.22 -11.37
C CYS A 88 5.49 3.80 -11.26
N ALA A 89 5.77 2.54 -10.91
CA ALA A 89 7.12 2.00 -10.81
C ALA A 89 7.87 2.09 -12.15
N VAL A 90 7.24 1.66 -13.25
CA VAL A 90 7.83 1.75 -14.60
C VAL A 90 8.11 3.19 -15.00
N LEU A 91 7.20 4.12 -14.71
CA LEU A 91 7.42 5.54 -15.02
C LEU A 91 8.55 6.14 -14.19
N GLN A 92 8.67 5.78 -12.91
CA GLN A 92 9.76 6.22 -12.04
C GLN A 92 11.11 5.68 -12.54
N THR A 93 11.17 4.39 -12.88
CA THR A 93 12.38 3.76 -13.41
C THR A 93 12.82 4.41 -14.74
N ARG A 94 11.87 4.62 -15.67
CA ARG A 94 12.17 5.27 -16.96
C ARG A 94 12.65 6.72 -16.83
N LYS A 95 12.24 7.42 -15.79
CA LYS A 95 12.65 8.80 -15.51
C LYS A 95 13.93 8.90 -14.65
N GLY A 96 14.53 7.77 -14.26
CA GLY A 96 15.75 7.73 -13.44
C GLY A 96 15.54 8.19 -11.99
N TYR A 97 14.30 8.26 -11.50
CA TYR A 97 14.02 8.68 -10.12
C TYR A 97 14.33 7.60 -9.08
N VAL A 98 14.70 6.40 -9.51
CA VAL A 98 15.03 5.27 -8.61
C VAL A 98 16.42 5.47 -7.98
N ASP A 99 17.32 6.23 -8.64
CA ASP A 99 18.69 6.44 -8.18
C ASP A 99 18.85 7.53 -7.10
N THR A 100 17.77 8.12 -6.62
CA THR A 100 17.82 9.11 -5.52
C THR A 100 17.91 8.46 -4.13
N ASN A 101 18.43 7.25 -4.03
CA ASN A 101 18.63 6.59 -2.75
C ASN A 101 19.72 7.33 -1.95
N ARG A 102 19.36 7.95 -0.83
CA ARG A 102 20.29 8.69 0.06
C ARG A 102 21.50 7.88 0.47
N PHE A 103 21.43 6.57 0.36
CA PHE A 103 22.50 5.63 0.74
C PHE A 103 23.35 5.16 -0.44
N GLY A 104 23.01 5.50 -1.70
CA GLY A 104 23.78 5.13 -2.89
C GLY A 104 25.17 5.78 -2.96
N GLN A 105 25.44 6.77 -2.10
CA GLN A 105 26.74 7.48 -2.05
C GLN A 105 27.53 7.20 -0.75
N THR A 106 27.06 6.31 0.12
CA THR A 106 27.76 5.97 1.36
C THR A 106 28.64 4.73 1.15
N GLU A 107 29.91 4.83 1.53
CA GLU A 107 30.87 3.71 1.49
C GLU A 107 30.54 2.60 2.49
N HIS A 108 29.67 2.87 3.47
CA HIS A 108 29.25 1.92 4.50
C HIS A 108 27.75 1.74 4.53
N ILE A 109 27.30 0.50 4.53
CA ILE A 109 25.87 0.15 4.70
C ILE A 109 25.45 0.51 6.14
N PRO A 110 24.49 1.42 6.34
CA PRO A 110 24.04 1.82 7.68
C PRO A 110 23.15 0.74 8.32
N THR A 111 23.74 -0.39 8.70
CA THR A 111 23.04 -1.56 9.23
C THR A 111 22.17 -1.23 10.44
N GLY A 112 22.62 -0.37 11.34
CA GLY A 112 21.85 0.06 12.50
C GLY A 112 20.56 0.80 12.12
N TYR A 113 20.58 1.61 11.07
CA TYR A 113 19.39 2.30 10.56
C TYR A 113 18.39 1.30 9.96
N PHE A 114 18.86 0.35 9.15
CA PHE A 114 18.00 -0.68 8.57
C PHE A 114 17.38 -1.58 9.64
N LEU A 115 18.14 -1.99 10.65
CA LEU A 115 17.62 -2.77 11.79
C LEU A 115 16.54 -2.01 12.56
N LEU A 116 16.75 -0.71 12.80
CA LEU A 116 15.78 0.12 13.49
C LEU A 116 14.49 0.28 12.68
N ILE A 117 14.59 0.63 11.39
CA ILE A 117 13.41 0.83 10.53
C ILE A 117 12.66 -0.49 10.34
N SER A 118 13.36 -1.60 10.09
CA SER A 118 12.70 -2.90 9.94
C SER A 118 12.07 -3.37 11.25
N GLY A 119 12.69 -3.08 12.40
CA GLY A 119 12.10 -3.35 13.71
C GLY A 119 10.81 -2.57 13.95
N ILE A 120 10.81 -1.27 13.69
CA ILE A 120 9.61 -0.42 13.79
C ILE A 120 8.51 -0.90 12.84
N THR A 121 8.87 -1.18 11.57
CA THR A 121 7.92 -1.65 10.56
C THR A 121 7.36 -3.02 10.92
N GLY A 122 8.21 -3.94 11.42
CA GLY A 122 7.79 -5.26 11.87
C GLY A 122 6.79 -5.18 13.03
N ILE A 123 7.08 -4.35 14.05
CA ILE A 123 6.15 -4.15 15.18
C ILE A 123 4.85 -3.50 14.71
N ALA A 124 4.92 -2.45 13.89
CA ALA A 124 3.73 -1.79 13.37
C ALA A 124 2.86 -2.74 12.54
N SER A 125 3.47 -3.57 11.69
CA SER A 125 2.77 -4.59 10.91
C SER A 125 2.13 -5.66 11.80
N ALA A 126 2.85 -6.13 12.83
CA ALA A 126 2.34 -7.11 13.79
C ALA A 126 1.09 -6.58 14.50
N LEU A 127 1.15 -5.36 15.02
CA LEU A 127 0.03 -4.72 15.72
C LEU A 127 -1.15 -4.47 14.78
N ALA A 128 -0.90 -3.98 13.57
CA ALA A 128 -1.95 -3.70 12.59
C ALA A 128 -2.69 -4.99 12.20
N ILE A 129 -1.99 -6.07 11.87
CA ILE A 129 -2.60 -7.36 11.49
C ILE A 129 -3.35 -7.97 12.68
N ALA A 130 -2.77 -7.97 13.87
CA ALA A 130 -3.45 -8.46 15.07
C ALA A 130 -4.75 -7.68 15.34
N ALA A 131 -4.70 -6.36 15.28
CA ALA A 131 -5.87 -5.51 15.47
C ALA A 131 -6.95 -5.76 14.40
N MET A 132 -6.58 -5.85 13.12
CA MET A 132 -7.51 -6.14 12.03
C MET A 132 -8.23 -7.47 12.24
N ARG A 133 -7.49 -8.52 12.65
CA ARG A 133 -8.08 -9.83 12.93
C ARG A 133 -9.00 -9.81 14.14
N CYS A 134 -8.60 -9.17 15.23
CA CYS A 134 -9.46 -9.03 16.42
C CYS A 134 -10.74 -8.28 16.10
N ILE A 135 -10.66 -7.20 15.32
CA ILE A 135 -11.85 -6.43 14.89
C ILE A 135 -12.76 -7.28 14.00
N ALA A 136 -12.17 -7.99 13.04
CA ALA A 136 -12.93 -8.88 12.14
C ALA A 136 -13.65 -10.00 12.92
N GLU A 137 -12.94 -10.62 13.87
CA GLU A 137 -13.51 -11.70 14.69
C GLU A 137 -14.61 -11.21 15.62
N ALA A 138 -14.42 -10.04 16.25
CA ALA A 138 -15.44 -9.41 17.11
C ALA A 138 -16.73 -9.00 16.37
N GLN A 139 -16.73 -8.97 15.04
CA GLN A 139 -17.93 -8.77 14.22
C GLN A 139 -18.72 -10.08 13.99
N ILE A 140 -18.08 -11.23 14.15
CA ILE A 140 -18.64 -12.55 13.85
C ILE A 140 -19.05 -13.26 15.15
N VAL A 141 -18.25 -13.13 16.21
CA VAL A 141 -18.46 -13.80 17.49
C VAL A 141 -18.51 -12.79 18.65
N PRO A 142 -19.15 -13.14 19.79
CA PRO A 142 -19.09 -12.31 20.99
C PRO A 142 -17.63 -12.09 21.45
N ILE A 143 -17.36 -10.92 22.01
CA ILE A 143 -16.02 -10.49 22.44
C ILE A 143 -15.32 -11.51 23.36
N GLU A 144 -16.12 -12.23 24.18
CA GLU A 144 -15.65 -13.27 25.10
C GLU A 144 -15.10 -14.51 24.38
N SER A 145 -15.53 -14.74 23.14
CA SER A 145 -15.14 -15.88 22.30
C SER A 145 -14.04 -15.55 21.30
N VAL A 146 -13.52 -14.32 21.30
CA VAL A 146 -12.43 -13.91 20.41
C VAL A 146 -11.14 -14.63 20.77
N PHE A 147 -10.48 -15.24 19.79
CA PHE A 147 -9.20 -15.93 19.96
C PHE A 147 -8.01 -14.96 20.01
N TRP A 148 -7.93 -14.13 21.05
CA TRP A 148 -6.91 -13.11 21.24
C TRP A 148 -5.48 -13.62 21.01
N GLY A 149 -5.16 -14.80 21.59
CA GLY A 149 -3.83 -15.40 21.47
C GLY A 149 -3.49 -15.77 20.02
N ALA A 150 -4.43 -16.36 19.28
CA ALA A 150 -4.22 -16.75 17.88
C ALA A 150 -4.07 -15.53 16.96
N ASN A 151 -4.83 -14.47 17.20
CA ASN A 151 -4.73 -13.22 16.45
C ASN A 151 -3.41 -12.51 16.69
N LEU A 152 -2.94 -12.46 17.95
CA LEU A 152 -1.64 -11.92 18.29
C LEU A 152 -0.51 -12.75 17.66
N ALA A 153 -0.58 -14.09 17.73
CA ALA A 153 0.42 -14.97 17.12
C ALA A 153 0.49 -14.73 15.59
N THR A 154 -0.65 -14.61 14.92
CA THR A 154 -0.70 -14.28 13.49
C THR A 154 -0.03 -12.93 13.20
N GLY A 155 -0.33 -11.91 13.99
CA GLY A 155 0.31 -10.60 13.87
C GLY A 155 1.83 -10.68 14.02
N VAL A 156 2.33 -11.42 15.02
CA VAL A 156 3.78 -11.62 15.24
C VAL A 156 4.44 -12.31 14.04
N VAL A 157 3.82 -13.33 13.46
CA VAL A 157 4.34 -14.00 12.25
C VAL A 157 4.47 -13.03 11.08
N PHE A 158 3.43 -12.22 10.81
CA PHE A 158 3.47 -11.20 9.74
C PHE A 158 4.52 -10.12 10.02
N GLY A 159 4.65 -9.67 11.27
CA GLY A 159 5.67 -8.72 11.67
C GLY A 159 7.09 -9.26 11.50
N ALA A 160 7.32 -10.53 11.84
CA ALA A 160 8.61 -11.21 11.65
C ALA A 160 8.96 -11.33 10.16
N VAL A 161 7.99 -11.69 9.31
CA VAL A 161 8.18 -11.72 7.84
C VAL A 161 8.52 -10.33 7.30
N SER A 162 7.81 -9.30 7.73
CA SER A 162 8.10 -7.91 7.34
C SER A 162 9.50 -7.47 7.75
N TYR A 163 9.93 -7.83 8.96
CA TYR A 163 11.27 -7.57 9.46
C TYR A 163 12.35 -8.25 8.61
N THR A 164 12.19 -9.53 8.28
CA THR A 164 13.18 -10.30 7.51
C THR A 164 13.31 -9.79 6.08
N HIS A 165 12.22 -9.40 5.43
CA HIS A 165 12.26 -8.83 4.07
C HIS A 165 13.00 -7.48 3.98
N LEU A 166 13.03 -6.71 5.07
CA LEU A 166 13.71 -5.42 5.10
C LEU A 166 15.17 -5.51 5.55
N THR A 167 15.55 -6.60 6.23
CA THR A 167 16.90 -6.77 6.76
C THR A 167 17.82 -7.62 5.89
N LEU A 168 17.26 -8.50 5.05
CA LEU A 168 18.08 -9.32 4.16
C LEU A 168 18.49 -8.48 2.94
N PRO A 169 19.81 -8.32 2.69
CA PRO A 169 20.29 -7.70 1.47
C PRO A 169 19.92 -8.60 0.29
N THR A 170 19.19 -8.04 -0.67
CA THR A 170 18.93 -8.67 -1.97
C THR A 170 20.08 -8.46 -2.90
#